data_25fe117dbe72b8997f734241b131a197
#
_entry.id   25fe117dbe72b8997f734241b131a197
#
_cell.length_a   1.000
_cell.length_b   1.000
_cell.length_c   1.000
_cell.angle_alpha   90.00
_cell.angle_beta   90.00
_cell.angle_gamma   90.00
#
_symmetry.space_group_name_H-M   'P 1'
#
loop_
_entity.id
_entity.type
_entity.pdbx_description
1 polymer ?
#
loop_
_entity_poly.entity_id
_entity_poly.type
_entity_poly.pdbx_seq_one_letter_code
_entity_poly.pdbx_strand_id
1 'polypeptide(L)'
;SKGCYESCLVNSGRMGMVMAVNARRNRTERYFNQRELFMIQLKGEIASKLAQAQKQGKQLAIRLNGTSDIDWSEVYNTFPMIQFYEYTKRIDLAKKLAKLANVDVTFSKHENHSDKAVQKVLASGVNVAVVFNGKVPSTYIDIKVIDGDKHDRRFEDDKGSIIGLKLKGTNTVKALAIQSGFAV
;
A
#
# COMPACT_ATOMS: atom_id res chain seq x y z
N SER A 1 5.43 -13.83 3.47
CA SER A 1 5.42 -14.78 2.36
C SER A 1 6.70 -14.62 1.53
N LYS A 2 7.26 -15.71 1.00
CA LYS A 2 8.56 -15.70 0.31
C LYS A 2 8.43 -15.03 -1.07
N GLY A 3 7.42 -15.38 -1.85
CA GLY A 3 7.20 -14.83 -3.20
C GLY A 3 6.94 -13.32 -3.17
N CYS A 4 6.14 -12.86 -2.21
CA CYS A 4 5.91 -11.44 -2.01
C CYS A 4 7.20 -10.68 -1.63
N TYR A 5 8.05 -11.24 -0.76
CA TYR A 5 9.30 -10.59 -0.35
C TYR A 5 10.28 -10.47 -1.51
N GLU A 6 10.46 -11.53 -2.28
CA GLU A 6 11.37 -11.55 -3.43
C GLU A 6 10.92 -10.61 -4.55
N SER A 7 9.61 -10.46 -4.72
CA SER A 7 9.00 -9.56 -5.72
C SER A 7 8.74 -8.14 -5.19
N CYS A 8 9.16 -7.84 -3.95
CA CYS A 8 8.88 -6.56 -3.32
C CYS A 8 9.62 -5.42 -3.99
N LEU A 9 8.98 -4.26 -4.08
CA LEU A 9 9.56 -3.03 -4.61
C LEU A 9 10.86 -2.62 -3.92
N VAL A 10 11.09 -3.04 -2.66
CA VAL A 10 12.35 -2.80 -1.93
C VAL A 10 13.57 -3.39 -2.62
N ASN A 11 13.37 -4.45 -3.42
CA ASN A 11 14.43 -5.15 -4.14
C ASN A 11 14.56 -4.68 -5.60
N SER A 12 13.81 -3.65 -6.02
CA SER A 12 13.77 -3.23 -7.42
C SER A 12 14.12 -1.75 -7.61
N GLY A 13 14.75 -1.44 -8.75
CA GLY A 13 15.05 -0.09 -9.17
C GLY A 13 15.85 0.72 -8.14
N ARG A 14 15.51 1.99 -7.98
CA ARG A 14 16.21 2.90 -7.05
C ARG A 14 16.06 2.52 -5.58
N MET A 15 15.06 1.70 -5.23
CA MET A 15 14.84 1.26 -3.86
C MET A 15 15.92 0.27 -3.39
N GLY A 16 16.60 -0.43 -4.29
CA GLY A 16 17.76 -1.29 -4.00
C GLY A 16 19.09 -0.54 -3.80
N MET A 17 19.15 0.76 -4.10
CA MET A 17 20.38 1.53 -3.91
C MET A 17 20.75 1.65 -2.43
N VAL A 18 22.06 1.64 -2.13
CA VAL A 18 22.60 1.70 -0.75
C VAL A 18 22.02 2.86 0.05
N MET A 19 21.91 4.04 -0.55
CA MET A 19 21.31 5.22 0.12
C MET A 19 19.85 4.98 0.52
N ALA A 20 19.04 4.36 -0.36
CA ALA A 20 17.64 4.08 -0.07
C ALA A 20 17.51 2.98 1.00
N VAL A 21 18.37 1.96 0.96
CA VAL A 21 18.44 0.91 1.99
C VAL A 21 18.79 1.51 3.35
N ASN A 22 19.83 2.33 3.43
CA ASN A 22 20.25 2.99 4.67
C ASN A 22 19.17 3.94 5.21
N ALA A 23 18.52 4.71 4.33
CA ALA A 23 17.44 5.60 4.74
C ALA A 23 16.24 4.83 5.35
N ARG A 24 15.88 3.66 4.79
CA ARG A 24 14.86 2.79 5.38
C ARG A 24 15.29 2.22 6.72
N ARG A 25 16.53 1.71 6.81
CA ARG A 25 17.08 1.17 8.07
C ARG A 25 17.04 2.24 9.16
N ASN A 26 17.56 3.43 8.92
CA ASN A 26 17.59 4.52 9.88
C ASN A 26 16.17 4.91 10.34
N ARG A 27 15.19 4.97 9.42
CA ARG A 27 13.79 5.24 9.80
C ARG A 27 13.21 4.14 10.68
N THR A 28 13.51 2.88 10.35
CA THR A 28 13.06 1.72 11.13
C THR A 28 13.67 1.75 12.54
N GLU A 29 14.98 1.97 12.65
CA GLU A 29 15.68 2.07 13.94
C GLU A 29 15.12 3.23 14.80
N ARG A 30 14.92 4.39 14.21
CA ARG A 30 14.30 5.53 14.90
C ARG A 30 12.88 5.25 15.34
N TYR A 31 12.07 4.59 14.50
CA TYR A 31 10.70 4.22 14.84
C TYR A 31 10.62 3.28 16.05
N PHE A 32 11.53 2.31 16.16
CA PHE A 32 11.53 1.36 17.27
C PHE A 32 12.26 1.85 18.51
N ASN A 33 13.37 2.57 18.35
CA ASN A 33 14.24 2.97 19.47
C ASN A 33 13.95 4.37 19.99
N GLN A 34 13.28 5.23 19.21
CA GLN A 34 13.00 6.63 19.53
C GLN A 34 11.58 7.02 19.13
N ARG A 35 10.61 6.13 19.43
CA ARG A 35 9.26 6.23 18.91
C ARG A 35 8.59 7.58 19.19
N GLU A 36 8.70 8.09 20.37
CA GLU A 36 8.09 9.38 20.75
C GLU A 36 8.61 10.52 19.89
N LEU A 37 9.94 10.68 19.80
CA LEU A 37 10.57 11.70 18.97
C LEU A 37 10.25 11.51 17.49
N PHE A 38 10.20 10.26 17.02
CA PHE A 38 9.81 9.94 15.66
C PHE A 38 8.37 10.41 15.38
N MET A 39 7.45 10.15 16.29
CA MET A 39 6.04 10.54 16.12
C MET A 39 5.84 12.06 16.18
N ILE A 40 6.55 12.76 17.06
CA ILE A 40 6.55 14.23 17.11
C ILE A 40 7.02 14.80 15.78
N GLN A 41 8.15 14.31 15.26
CA GLN A 41 8.69 14.76 13.99
C GLN A 41 7.73 14.47 12.83
N LEU A 42 7.21 13.24 12.73
CA LEU A 42 6.28 12.84 11.68
C LEU A 42 5.02 13.73 11.67
N LYS A 43 4.42 13.96 12.83
CA LYS A 43 3.23 14.82 12.94
C LYS A 43 3.57 16.28 12.56
N GLY A 44 4.73 16.78 12.94
CA GLY A 44 5.21 18.11 12.55
C GLY A 44 5.42 18.25 11.04
N GLU A 45 6.01 17.25 10.39
CA GLU A 45 6.19 17.21 8.94
C GLU A 45 4.84 17.18 8.21
N ILE A 46 3.87 16.40 8.69
CA ILE A 46 2.52 16.33 8.13
C ILE A 46 1.81 17.70 8.26
N ALA A 47 1.86 18.31 9.44
CA ALA A 47 1.28 19.63 9.68
C ALA A 47 1.86 20.70 8.75
N SER A 48 3.18 20.69 8.55
CA SER A 48 3.88 21.59 7.63
C SER A 48 3.42 21.39 6.18
N LYS A 49 3.27 20.13 5.73
CA LYS A 49 2.77 19.81 4.38
C LYS A 49 1.32 20.21 4.19
N LEU A 50 0.49 20.04 5.22
CA LEU A 50 -0.90 20.49 5.20
C LEU A 50 -0.98 22.01 5.01
N ALA A 51 -0.25 22.78 5.81
CA ALA A 51 -0.19 24.23 5.68
C ALA A 51 0.31 24.70 4.30
N GLN A 52 1.30 23.98 3.73
CA GLN A 52 1.78 24.25 2.38
C GLN A 52 0.71 23.98 1.31
N ALA A 53 0.00 22.88 1.41
CA ALA A 53 -1.08 22.53 0.48
C ALA A 53 -2.23 23.55 0.54
N GLN A 54 -2.64 23.95 1.75
CA GLN A 54 -3.67 24.96 1.97
C GLN A 54 -3.29 26.31 1.33
N LYS A 55 -2.04 26.77 1.50
CA LYS A 55 -1.55 28.00 0.84
C LYS A 55 -1.59 27.93 -0.68
N GLN A 56 -1.53 26.73 -1.24
CA GLN A 56 -1.58 26.49 -2.69
C GLN A 56 -2.99 26.19 -3.20
N GLY A 57 -4.01 26.20 -2.35
CA GLY A 57 -5.38 25.79 -2.71
C GLY A 57 -5.49 24.32 -3.14
N LYS A 58 -4.59 23.45 -2.64
CA LYS A 58 -4.53 22.04 -2.99
C LYS A 58 -5.00 21.15 -1.85
N GLN A 59 -5.59 20.03 -2.18
CA GLN A 59 -5.86 18.95 -1.23
C GLN A 59 -4.61 18.11 -1.02
N LEU A 60 -4.35 17.71 0.23
CA LEU A 60 -3.24 16.84 0.58
C LEU A 60 -3.72 15.40 0.73
N ALA A 61 -3.08 14.49 0.01
CA ALA A 61 -3.22 13.06 0.22
C ALA A 61 -1.88 12.44 0.60
N ILE A 62 -1.87 11.56 1.60
CA ILE A 62 -0.63 10.98 2.17
C ILE A 62 -0.72 9.47 2.20
N ARG A 63 0.38 8.81 1.83
CA ARG A 63 0.63 7.39 2.04
C ARG A 63 1.84 7.23 2.98
N LEU A 64 1.61 6.66 4.17
CA LEU A 64 2.66 6.46 5.17
C LEU A 64 3.41 5.14 4.97
N ASN A 65 2.72 4.08 4.60
CA ASN A 65 3.31 2.77 4.34
C ASN A 65 3.80 2.67 2.87
N GLY A 66 5.02 3.14 2.60
CA GLY A 66 5.65 2.94 1.30
C GLY A 66 6.10 1.49 1.09
N THR A 67 6.77 0.91 2.09
CA THR A 67 7.31 -0.46 2.09
C THR A 67 7.19 -1.14 3.46
N SER A 68 6.40 -0.58 4.35
CA SER A 68 6.04 -1.09 5.67
C SER A 68 4.58 -1.48 5.72
N ASP A 69 4.17 -2.11 6.80
CA ASP A 69 2.76 -2.46 7.10
C ASP A 69 2.46 -2.13 8.57
N ILE A 70 2.69 -0.84 8.91
CA ILE A 70 2.52 -0.29 10.25
C ILE A 70 1.10 0.24 10.41
N ASP A 71 0.52 0.03 11.58
CA ASP A 71 -0.76 0.65 11.96
C ASP A 71 -0.52 2.12 12.38
N TRP A 72 -0.88 3.04 11.50
CA TRP A 72 -0.78 4.47 11.72
C TRP A 72 -2.08 5.11 12.21
N SER A 73 -3.01 4.35 12.80
CA SER A 73 -4.32 4.87 13.27
C SER A 73 -4.18 6.10 14.17
N GLU A 74 -3.12 6.19 14.98
CA GLU A 74 -2.84 7.38 15.79
C GLU A 74 -2.65 8.63 14.94
N VAL A 75 -1.92 8.52 13.83
CA VAL A 75 -1.67 9.65 12.91
C VAL A 75 -2.94 10.01 12.15
N TYR A 76 -3.68 9.02 11.65
CA TYR A 76 -4.93 9.26 10.92
C TYR A 76 -5.96 9.99 11.77
N ASN A 77 -6.09 9.62 13.05
CA ASN A 77 -6.98 10.27 14.00
C ASN A 77 -6.51 11.69 14.37
N THR A 78 -5.20 11.96 14.34
CA THR A 78 -4.64 13.29 14.60
C THR A 78 -4.97 14.27 13.47
N PHE A 79 -5.11 13.78 12.22
CA PHE A 79 -5.34 14.61 11.03
C PHE A 79 -6.60 14.18 10.26
N PRO A 80 -7.79 14.31 10.83
CA PRO A 80 -9.03 13.82 10.19
C PRO A 80 -9.37 14.54 8.88
N MET A 81 -8.81 15.73 8.63
CA MET A 81 -9.02 16.51 7.40
C MET A 81 -8.09 16.11 6.24
N ILE A 82 -7.12 15.21 6.47
CA ILE A 82 -6.21 14.75 5.42
C ILE A 82 -6.72 13.42 4.87
N GLN A 83 -6.72 13.28 3.55
CA GLN A 83 -6.95 12.00 2.89
C GLN A 83 -5.70 11.13 3.04
N PHE A 84 -5.82 10.00 3.72
CA PHE A 84 -4.79 8.96 3.71
C PHE A 84 -5.18 7.82 2.78
N TYR A 85 -4.18 7.14 2.19
CA TYR A 85 -4.39 5.92 1.44
C TYR A 85 -3.26 4.95 1.69
N GLU A 86 -3.60 3.69 1.89
CA GLU A 86 -2.67 2.68 2.36
C GLU A 86 -2.81 1.35 1.62
N TYR A 87 -1.70 0.62 1.57
CA TYR A 87 -1.72 -0.79 1.21
C TYR A 87 -1.36 -1.62 2.43
N THR A 88 -2.08 -2.70 2.67
CA THR A 88 -1.74 -3.65 3.73
C THR A 88 -1.89 -5.09 3.25
N LYS A 89 -1.09 -5.99 3.78
CA LYS A 89 -1.23 -7.44 3.59
C LYS A 89 -1.96 -8.12 4.75
N ARG A 90 -2.38 -7.34 5.72
CA ARG A 90 -3.08 -7.80 6.92
C ARG A 90 -4.57 -7.54 6.78
N ILE A 91 -5.36 -8.62 6.75
CA ILE A 91 -6.83 -8.54 6.61
C ILE A 91 -7.46 -7.82 7.81
N ASP A 92 -6.94 -8.07 9.03
CA ASP A 92 -7.40 -7.41 10.26
C ASP A 92 -7.19 -5.90 10.20
N LEU A 93 -6.00 -5.48 9.76
CA LEU A 93 -5.67 -4.06 9.60
C LEU A 93 -6.49 -3.41 8.48
N ALA A 94 -6.68 -4.08 7.35
CA ALA A 94 -7.52 -3.57 6.28
C ALA A 94 -8.95 -3.27 6.76
N LYS A 95 -9.56 -4.23 7.49
CA LYS A 95 -10.89 -4.07 8.08
C LYS A 95 -10.96 -2.99 9.17
N LYS A 96 -9.88 -2.81 9.92
CA LYS A 96 -9.78 -1.74 10.92
C LYS A 96 -9.74 -0.38 10.26
N LEU A 97 -8.83 -0.19 9.28
CA LEU A 97 -8.62 1.09 8.61
C LEU A 97 -9.81 1.50 7.74
N ALA A 98 -10.51 0.55 7.12
CA ALA A 98 -11.71 0.81 6.34
C ALA A 98 -12.87 1.47 7.13
N LYS A 99 -12.79 1.49 8.46
CA LYS A 99 -13.77 2.18 9.32
C LYS A 99 -13.46 3.66 9.53
N LEU A 100 -12.26 4.11 9.13
CA LEU A 100 -11.85 5.51 9.26
C LEU A 100 -12.25 6.28 8.00
N ALA A 101 -13.00 7.37 8.18
CA ALA A 101 -13.57 8.14 7.07
C ALA A 101 -12.52 8.80 6.17
N ASN A 102 -11.34 9.07 6.72
CA ASN A 102 -10.23 9.73 6.03
C ASN A 102 -9.14 8.77 5.56
N VAL A 103 -9.38 7.45 5.59
CA VAL A 103 -8.40 6.44 5.16
C VAL A 103 -8.99 5.56 4.08
N ASP A 104 -8.37 5.55 2.93
CA ASP A 104 -8.62 4.56 1.89
C ASP A 104 -7.59 3.43 2.00
N VAL A 105 -8.06 2.21 2.21
CA VAL A 105 -7.18 1.05 2.34
C VAL A 105 -7.39 0.08 1.21
N THR A 106 -6.29 -0.35 0.59
CA THR A 106 -6.25 -1.42 -0.40
C THR A 106 -5.54 -2.64 0.19
N PHE A 107 -6.24 -3.75 0.25
CA PHE A 107 -5.64 -5.02 0.68
C PHE A 107 -4.77 -5.58 -0.45
N SER A 108 -3.52 -5.92 -0.17
CA SER A 108 -2.59 -6.48 -1.17
C SER A 108 -2.52 -7.99 -1.06
N LYS A 109 -3.10 -8.69 -2.05
CA LYS A 109 -3.06 -10.17 -2.14
C LYS A 109 -1.61 -10.65 -2.23
N HIS A 110 -1.32 -11.76 -1.58
CA HIS A 110 -0.09 -12.54 -1.76
C HIS A 110 -0.42 -14.03 -1.89
N GLU A 111 0.57 -14.87 -2.17
CA GLU A 111 0.41 -16.28 -2.51
C GLU A 111 -0.36 -17.13 -1.49
N ASN A 112 -0.35 -16.75 -0.22
CA ASN A 112 -1.05 -17.50 0.83
C ASN A 112 -2.54 -17.10 0.98
N HIS A 113 -3.03 -16.15 0.18
CA HIS A 113 -4.44 -15.75 0.21
C HIS A 113 -5.22 -16.46 -0.91
N SER A 114 -6.20 -17.26 -0.52
CA SER A 114 -7.14 -17.88 -1.44
C SER A 114 -8.09 -16.86 -2.07
N ASP A 115 -8.66 -17.18 -3.22
CA ASP A 115 -9.66 -16.33 -3.87
C ASP A 115 -10.90 -16.12 -2.98
N LYS A 116 -11.26 -17.11 -2.16
CA LYS A 116 -12.33 -16.96 -1.15
C LYS A 116 -11.97 -15.90 -0.08
N ALA A 117 -10.71 -15.78 0.31
CA ALA A 117 -10.27 -14.72 1.21
C ALA A 117 -10.34 -13.35 0.53
N VAL A 118 -9.94 -13.26 -0.74
CA VAL A 118 -10.07 -12.06 -1.59
C VAL A 118 -11.52 -11.61 -1.68
N GLN A 119 -12.45 -12.52 -2.03
CA GLN A 119 -13.89 -12.24 -2.12
C GLN A 119 -14.46 -11.72 -0.81
N LYS A 120 -14.05 -12.29 0.34
CA LYS A 120 -14.48 -11.79 1.67
C LYS A 120 -14.01 -10.38 1.99
N VAL A 121 -12.81 -10.01 1.51
CA VAL A 121 -12.29 -8.64 1.67
C VAL A 121 -13.07 -7.69 0.77
N LEU A 122 -13.27 -8.03 -0.50
CA LEU A 122 -14.05 -7.24 -1.45
C LEU A 122 -15.49 -7.01 -0.97
N ALA A 123 -16.14 -8.05 -0.43
CA ALA A 123 -17.49 -7.96 0.13
C ALA A 123 -17.59 -7.00 1.33
N SER A 124 -16.48 -6.67 2.00
CA SER A 124 -16.43 -5.64 3.04
C SER A 124 -16.23 -4.21 2.51
N GLY A 125 -16.24 -4.02 1.18
CA GLY A 125 -16.02 -2.73 0.53
C GLY A 125 -14.55 -2.30 0.42
N VAL A 126 -13.61 -3.17 0.81
CA VAL A 126 -12.18 -2.92 0.69
C VAL A 126 -11.68 -3.35 -0.68
N ASN A 127 -10.94 -2.49 -1.36
CA ASN A 127 -10.29 -2.82 -2.62
C ASN A 127 -9.15 -3.81 -2.42
N VAL A 128 -8.92 -4.69 -3.42
CA VAL A 128 -7.87 -5.70 -3.36
C VAL A 128 -6.89 -5.53 -4.52
N ALA A 129 -5.62 -5.28 -4.22
CA ALA A 129 -4.56 -5.27 -5.22
C ALA A 129 -4.11 -6.70 -5.54
N VAL A 130 -4.08 -7.01 -6.83
CA VAL A 130 -3.63 -8.29 -7.39
C VAL A 130 -2.57 -8.04 -8.45
N VAL A 131 -1.47 -8.79 -8.38
CA VAL A 131 -0.39 -8.68 -9.36
C VAL A 131 -0.62 -9.71 -10.48
N PHE A 132 -0.59 -9.24 -11.72
CA PHE A 132 -0.79 -10.07 -12.91
C PHE A 132 0.50 -10.23 -13.71
N ASN A 133 0.73 -11.45 -14.20
CA ASN A 133 1.80 -11.73 -15.13
C ASN A 133 1.37 -11.33 -16.56
N GLY A 134 1.90 -10.22 -17.06
CA GLY A 134 1.59 -9.70 -18.38
C GLY A 134 0.50 -8.63 -18.38
N LYS A 135 -0.51 -8.78 -19.22
CA LYS A 135 -1.60 -7.80 -19.37
C LYS A 135 -2.58 -7.94 -18.20
N VAL A 136 -2.90 -6.81 -17.58
CA VAL A 136 -3.99 -6.76 -16.58
C VAL A 136 -5.32 -7.09 -17.27
N PRO A 137 -6.06 -8.12 -16.81
CA PRO A 137 -7.35 -8.50 -17.41
C PRO A 137 -8.44 -7.48 -17.05
N SER A 138 -9.55 -7.51 -17.77
CA SER A 138 -10.73 -6.68 -17.43
C SER A 138 -11.52 -7.19 -16.23
N THR A 139 -11.42 -8.51 -15.96
CA THR A 139 -12.09 -9.18 -14.83
C THR A 139 -11.17 -10.23 -14.21
N TYR A 140 -11.33 -10.48 -12.92
CA TYR A 140 -10.67 -11.56 -12.18
C TYR A 140 -11.64 -12.07 -11.11
N ILE A 141 -11.84 -13.39 -11.00
CA ILE A 141 -12.85 -14.04 -10.11
C ILE A 141 -14.24 -13.38 -10.21
N ASP A 142 -14.66 -13.08 -11.45
CA ASP A 142 -15.94 -12.41 -11.81
C ASP A 142 -16.10 -10.98 -11.30
N ILE A 143 -15.01 -10.34 -10.87
CA ILE A 143 -14.98 -8.95 -10.38
C ILE A 143 -14.23 -8.06 -11.40
N LYS A 144 -14.74 -6.85 -11.62
CA LYS A 144 -14.09 -5.83 -12.44
C LYS A 144 -12.70 -5.50 -11.92
N VAL A 145 -11.73 -5.44 -12.83
CA VAL A 145 -10.35 -5.03 -12.54
C VAL A 145 -10.12 -3.61 -13.02
N ILE A 146 -9.64 -2.76 -12.12
CA ILE A 146 -9.16 -1.40 -12.40
C ILE A 146 -7.66 -1.47 -12.66
N ASP A 147 -7.17 -0.82 -13.72
CA ASP A 147 -5.74 -0.74 -14.02
C ASP A 147 -5.04 0.19 -13.00
N GLY A 148 -4.41 -0.41 -12.00
CA GLY A 148 -3.71 0.28 -10.92
C GLY A 148 -2.37 0.91 -11.31
N ASP A 149 -1.87 0.63 -12.52
CA ASP A 149 -0.64 1.25 -13.02
C ASP A 149 -0.86 2.66 -13.62
N LYS A 150 -2.13 3.08 -13.82
CA LYS A 150 -2.45 4.42 -14.34
C LYS A 150 -2.16 5.55 -13.37
N HIS A 151 -2.46 5.36 -12.10
CA HIS A 151 -2.18 6.30 -11.01
C HIS A 151 -2.12 5.57 -9.66
N ASP A 152 -1.67 6.24 -8.61
CA ASP A 152 -1.59 5.67 -7.25
C ASP A 152 -2.63 6.28 -6.26
N ARG A 153 -3.58 7.07 -6.77
CA ARG A 153 -4.65 7.70 -5.97
C ARG A 153 -5.79 6.73 -5.71
N ARG A 154 -5.55 5.76 -4.82
CA ARG A 154 -6.49 4.65 -4.55
C ARG A 154 -7.83 5.09 -3.97
N PHE A 155 -7.86 6.26 -3.33
CA PHE A 155 -9.08 6.87 -2.80
C PHE A 155 -10.06 7.38 -3.88
N GLU A 156 -9.66 7.38 -5.14
CA GLU A 156 -10.51 7.71 -6.31
C GLU A 156 -11.12 6.45 -6.96
N ASP A 157 -10.66 5.25 -6.59
CA ASP A 157 -11.13 4.00 -7.18
C ASP A 157 -12.49 3.58 -6.58
N ASP A 158 -13.33 2.94 -7.40
CA ASP A 158 -14.59 2.34 -6.96
C ASP A 158 -14.34 1.31 -5.85
N LYS A 159 -15.14 1.34 -4.80
CA LYS A 159 -15.01 0.40 -3.67
C LYS A 159 -15.39 -1.03 -4.05
N GLY A 160 -14.77 -2.00 -3.38
CA GLY A 160 -15.00 -3.42 -3.64
C GLY A 160 -14.44 -3.88 -5.00
N SER A 161 -13.48 -3.16 -5.56
CA SER A 161 -12.86 -3.46 -6.85
C SER A 161 -11.52 -4.16 -6.70
N ILE A 162 -11.12 -4.87 -7.75
CA ILE A 162 -9.76 -5.40 -7.87
C ILE A 162 -8.88 -4.37 -8.56
N ILE A 163 -7.75 -4.05 -7.93
CA ILE A 163 -6.72 -3.16 -8.47
C ILE A 163 -5.66 -4.05 -9.12
N GLY A 164 -5.66 -4.10 -10.44
CA GLY A 164 -4.71 -4.88 -11.20
C GLY A 164 -3.37 -4.16 -11.35
N LEU A 165 -2.30 -4.82 -10.95
CA LEU A 165 -0.93 -4.33 -11.07
C LEU A 165 -0.13 -5.28 -11.97
N LYS A 166 0.69 -4.74 -12.86
CA LYS A 166 1.61 -5.57 -13.67
C LYS A 166 2.81 -6.01 -12.85
N LEU A 167 3.18 -7.28 -13.01
CA LEU A 167 4.39 -7.82 -12.43
C LEU A 167 5.63 -7.08 -12.95
N LYS A 168 6.39 -6.48 -12.05
CA LYS A 168 7.61 -5.72 -12.33
C LYS A 168 8.84 -6.44 -11.77
N GLY A 169 10.01 -6.12 -12.29
CA GLY A 169 11.28 -6.69 -11.83
C GLY A 169 12.07 -7.38 -12.95
N THR A 170 13.23 -7.95 -12.59
CA THR A 170 14.07 -8.75 -13.49
C THR A 170 13.37 -10.06 -13.88
N ASN A 171 13.85 -10.73 -14.92
CA ASN A 171 13.30 -12.02 -15.34
C ASN A 171 13.33 -13.06 -14.20
N THR A 172 14.39 -13.09 -13.40
CA THR A 172 14.51 -13.96 -12.24
C THR A 172 13.41 -13.66 -11.19
N VAL A 173 13.21 -12.40 -10.85
CA VAL A 173 12.17 -11.97 -9.90
C VAL A 173 10.78 -12.33 -10.42
N LYS A 174 10.53 -12.12 -11.71
CA LYS A 174 9.25 -12.48 -12.34
C LYS A 174 9.01 -13.99 -12.31
N ALA A 175 10.02 -14.81 -12.64
CA ALA A 175 9.90 -16.26 -12.57
C ALA A 175 9.56 -16.75 -11.16
N LEU A 176 10.23 -16.22 -10.13
CA LEU A 176 9.94 -16.54 -8.73
C LEU A 176 8.53 -16.12 -8.30
N ALA A 177 8.07 -14.95 -8.73
CA ALA A 177 6.73 -14.45 -8.43
C ALA A 177 5.62 -15.33 -9.04
N ILE A 178 5.84 -15.83 -10.27
CA ILE A 178 4.92 -16.74 -10.95
C ILE A 178 4.94 -18.11 -10.27
N GLN A 179 6.14 -18.66 -10.05
CA GLN A 179 6.31 -19.98 -9.43
C GLN A 179 5.71 -20.05 -8.02
N SER A 180 5.78 -18.96 -7.26
CA SER A 180 5.21 -18.90 -5.92
C SER A 180 3.69 -18.71 -5.91
N GLY A 181 3.05 -18.32 -7.03
CA GLY A 181 1.64 -17.92 -7.10
C GLY A 181 1.36 -16.50 -6.56
N PHE A 182 2.40 -15.70 -6.36
CA PHE A 182 2.24 -14.29 -6.00
C PHE A 182 1.65 -13.47 -7.15
N ALA A 183 2.12 -13.70 -8.37
CA ALA A 183 1.53 -13.17 -9.59
C ALA A 183 0.63 -14.22 -10.24
N VAL A 184 -0.54 -13.80 -10.68
CA VAL A 184 -1.53 -14.64 -11.35
C VAL A 184 -1.60 -14.33 -12.84
#